data_0e090b9035ed8ed2404668c0fbc5a005
#
_entry.id   0e090b9035ed8ed2404668c0fbc5a005
#
_cell.length_a   1.000
_cell.length_b   1.000
_cell.length_c   1.000
_cell.angle_alpha   90.00
_cell.angle_beta   90.00
_cell.angle_gamma   90.00
#
_symmetry.space_group_name_H-M   'P 1'
#
loop_
_entity.id
_entity.type
_entity.pdbx_description
1 polymer ?
#
loop_
_entity_poly.entity_id
_entity_poly.type
_entity_poly.pdbx_seq_one_letter_code
_entity_poly.pdbx_strand_id
1 'polypeptide(L)' 'MNKFIVGDTVRKIKGSQWEGKIVGTYSTELTPEGYCVESSTHKGSVQIYPANALELVCFK' A
#
# COMPACT_ATOMS: atom_id res chain seq x y z
N MET A 1 -13.48 8.43 -1.05
CA MET A 1 -12.83 8.48 0.25
C MET A 1 -11.64 7.53 0.26
N ASN A 2 -10.49 7.99 0.73
CA ASN A 2 -9.29 7.16 0.71
C ASN A 2 -9.25 6.25 1.93
N LYS A 3 -8.96 4.97 1.69
CA LYS A 3 -8.85 3.99 2.76
C LYS A 3 -7.57 4.20 3.57
N PHE A 4 -6.51 4.65 2.91
CA PHE A 4 -5.21 4.89 3.52
C PHE A 4 -4.69 6.26 3.15
N ILE A 5 -3.70 6.75 3.89
CA ILE A 5 -3.04 8.02 3.59
C ILE A 5 -1.54 7.80 3.50
N VAL A 6 -0.86 8.75 2.85
CA VAL A 6 0.60 8.72 2.76
C VAL A 6 1.19 8.70 4.17
N GLY A 7 2.11 7.78 4.38
CA GLY A 7 2.72 7.58 5.70
C GLY A 7 2.19 6.36 6.44
N ASP A 8 1.03 5.84 6.03
CA ASP A 8 0.49 4.64 6.66
C ASP A 8 1.35 3.43 6.32
N THR A 9 1.47 2.51 7.26
CA THR A 9 2.13 1.22 7.04
C THR A 9 1.06 0.19 6.72
N VAL A 10 1.25 -0.51 5.61
CA VAL A 10 0.26 -1.48 5.13
C VAL A 10 0.97 -2.77 4.76
N ARG A 11 0.17 -3.83 4.60
CA ARG A 11 0.67 -5.13 4.15
C ARG A 11 -0.34 -5.74 3.21
N LYS A 12 0.11 -6.72 2.42
CA LYS A 12 -0.78 -7.45 1.53
C LYS A 12 -1.69 -8.37 2.34
N ILE A 13 -2.95 -8.43 1.95
CA ILE A 13 -3.90 -9.31 2.61
C ILE A 13 -3.62 -10.76 2.26
N LYS A 14 -3.28 -11.03 0.99
CA LYS A 14 -3.07 -12.39 0.50
C LYS A 14 -1.70 -12.50 -0.16
N GLY A 15 -1.20 -13.73 -0.20
CA GLY A 15 0.06 -14.03 -0.86
C GLY A 15 1.23 -13.90 0.07
N SER A 16 2.39 -13.53 -0.46
CA SER A 16 3.59 -13.40 0.36
C SER A 16 3.43 -12.30 1.40
N GLN A 17 4.06 -12.50 2.52
CA GLN A 17 4.08 -11.47 3.57
C GLN A 17 4.96 -10.33 3.10
N TRP A 18 4.33 -9.22 2.78
CA TRP A 18 5.02 -8.04 2.27
C TRP A 18 4.44 -6.82 2.94
N GLU A 19 5.30 -5.97 3.42
CA GLU A 19 4.90 -4.82 4.20
C GLU A 19 5.65 -3.60 3.72
N GLY A 20 4.99 -2.45 3.76
CA GLY A 20 5.63 -1.22 3.33
C GLY A 20 4.84 0.00 3.77
N LYS A 21 5.36 1.16 3.40
CA LYS A 21 4.75 2.43 3.74
C LYS A 21 4.20 3.09 2.48
N ILE A 22 3.02 3.67 2.61
CA ILE A 22 2.39 4.37 1.49
C ILE A 22 3.15 5.67 1.22
N VAL A 23 3.64 5.80 0.00
CA VAL A 23 4.40 6.98 -0.41
C VAL A 23 3.68 7.78 -1.49
N GLY A 24 2.57 7.29 -2.01
CA GLY A 24 1.80 7.99 -3.02
C GLY A 24 0.50 7.28 -3.33
N THR A 25 -0.27 7.88 -4.23
CA THR A 25 -1.54 7.28 -4.66
C THR A 25 -1.63 7.35 -6.18
N TYR A 26 -2.51 6.54 -6.76
CA TYR A 26 -2.80 6.57 -8.18
C TYR A 26 -4.27 6.20 -8.39
N SER A 27 -4.76 6.51 -9.59
CA SER A 27 -6.15 6.20 -9.93
C SER A 27 -6.22 5.87 -11.42
N THR A 28 -6.89 4.77 -11.75
CA THR A 28 -7.14 4.38 -13.12
C THR A 28 -8.59 3.93 -13.24
N GLU A 29 -9.03 3.65 -14.48
CA GLU A 29 -10.37 3.16 -14.72
C GLU A 29 -10.62 1.84 -13.99
N LEU A 30 -9.64 0.96 -13.98
CA LEU A 30 -9.77 -0.36 -13.37
C LEU A 30 -9.44 -0.34 -11.88
N THR A 31 -8.66 0.63 -11.44
CA THR A 31 -8.26 0.76 -10.05
C THR A 31 -8.47 2.20 -9.62
N PRO A 32 -9.70 2.57 -9.29
CA PRO A 32 -9.99 3.97 -8.93
C PRO A 32 -9.31 4.43 -7.66
N GLU A 33 -8.98 3.50 -6.77
CA GLU A 33 -8.23 3.84 -5.55
C GLU A 33 -7.04 2.90 -5.44
N GLY A 34 -5.85 3.41 -5.75
CA GLY A 34 -4.63 2.63 -5.68
C GLY A 34 -3.56 3.35 -4.89
N TYR A 35 -2.59 2.59 -4.44
CA TYR A 35 -1.53 3.11 -3.58
C TYR A 35 -0.16 2.67 -4.06
N CYS A 36 0.80 3.60 -3.93
CA CYS A 36 2.21 3.33 -4.18
C CYS A 36 2.83 3.02 -2.82
N VAL A 37 3.40 1.84 -2.68
CA VAL A 37 3.90 1.36 -1.39
C VAL A 37 5.38 1.04 -1.52
N GLU A 38 6.18 1.66 -0.66
CA GLU A 38 7.62 1.41 -0.63
C GLU A 38 7.92 0.33 0.39
N SER A 39 8.69 -0.68 -0.01
CA SER A 39 9.00 -1.81 0.84
C SER A 39 9.73 -1.36 2.10
N SER A 40 9.37 -1.95 3.25
CA SER A 40 10.03 -1.67 4.52
C SER A 40 11.44 -2.21 4.57
N THR A 41 11.76 -3.22 3.76
CA THR A 41 13.05 -3.90 3.80
C THR A 41 13.97 -3.49 2.64
N HIS A 42 13.41 -2.90 1.59
CA HIS A 42 14.17 -2.54 0.40
C HIS A 42 13.82 -1.11 0.00
N LYS A 43 14.58 -0.16 0.50
CA LYS A 43 14.38 1.25 0.18
C LYS A 43 14.45 1.46 -1.34
N GLY A 44 13.55 2.28 -1.84
CA GLY A 44 13.49 2.56 -3.27
C GLY A 44 12.69 1.56 -4.07
N SER A 45 12.31 0.44 -3.47
CA SER A 45 11.48 -0.56 -4.14
C SER A 45 10.02 -0.21 -3.90
N VAL A 46 9.39 0.40 -4.89
CA VAL A 46 8.00 0.86 -4.80
C VAL A 46 7.14 0.02 -5.70
N GLN A 47 6.03 -0.49 -5.15
CA GLN A 47 5.07 -1.26 -5.93
C GLN A 47 3.70 -0.63 -5.78
N ILE A 48 2.80 -0.90 -6.73
CA ILE A 48 1.46 -0.35 -6.70
C ILE A 48 0.46 -1.47 -6.44
N TYR A 49 -0.54 -1.16 -5.60
CA TYR A 49 -1.59 -2.11 -5.25
C TYR A 49 -2.91 -1.40 -5.14
N PRO A 50 -4.02 -2.06 -5.53
CA PRO A 50 -5.34 -1.50 -5.27
C PRO A 50 -5.64 -1.52 -3.77
N ALA A 51 -6.56 -0.65 -3.36
CA ALA A 51 -6.88 -0.51 -1.93
C ALA A 51 -7.33 -1.83 -1.31
N ASN A 52 -8.09 -2.63 -2.06
CA ASN A 52 -8.63 -3.87 -1.50
C ASN A 52 -7.62 -5.01 -1.39
N ALA A 53 -6.39 -4.79 -1.87
CA ALA A 53 -5.33 -5.79 -1.72
C ALA A 53 -4.47 -5.53 -0.48
N LEU A 54 -4.74 -4.46 0.25
CA LEU A 54 -3.93 -4.01 1.37
C LEU A 54 -4.75 -3.92 2.64
N GLU A 55 -4.07 -4.04 3.76
CA GLU A 55 -4.68 -3.76 5.06
C GLU A 55 -3.70 -2.98 5.92
N LEU A 56 -4.24 -2.18 6.81
CA LEU A 56 -3.43 -1.33 7.69
C LEU A 56 -2.74 -2.18 8.74
N VAL A 57 -1.44 -1.91 8.93
CA VAL A 57 -0.69 -2.54 10.01
C VAL A 57 -0.82 -1.65 11.23
N CYS A 58 -1.35 -2.21 12.30
CA CYS A 58 -1.59 -1.47 13.52
C CYS A 58 -0.43 -1.66 14.48
N PHE A 59 0.18 -0.59 14.90
CA PHE A 59 1.25 -0.63 15.90
C PHE A 59 0.73 -0.16 17.23
N LYS A 60 1.19 -0.80 18.24
CA LYS A 60 0.89 -0.42 19.61
C LYS A 60 2.05 0.24 20.26
#